data_fb87239434bae2e0d03c369e679a5635
#
_entry.id   fb87239434bae2e0d03c369e679a5635
#
_cell.length_a   1.000
_cell.length_b   1.000
_cell.length_c   1.000
_cell.angle_alpha   90.00
_cell.angle_beta   90.00
_cell.angle_gamma   90.00
#
_symmetry.space_group_name_H-M   'P 1'
#
loop_
_entity.id
_entity.type
_entity.pdbx_description
1 polymer ?
#
loop_
_entity_poly.entity_id
_entity_poly.type
_entity_poly.pdbx_seq_one_letter_code
_entity_poly.pdbx_strand_id
1 'polypeptide(L)'
;MKNEGRKFVVTLYNERNGSMRAQARGAWHAMFRKGTIAITGFGHYAERAEVDGFPYYNTSLSGKGTHYPDPKSAFLKGADSYILLTITKNPAKIVVEIKGLDRTVLDRKVYQ
;
A
#
# COMPACT_ATOMS: atom_id res chain seq x y z
N MET A 1 6.11 11.96 -11.70
CA MET A 1 7.26 11.21 -11.17
C MET A 1 7.73 10.24 -12.24
N LYS A 2 8.97 10.35 -12.65
CA LYS A 2 9.60 9.42 -13.60
C LYS A 2 10.36 8.34 -12.85
N ASN A 3 10.39 7.15 -13.41
CA ASN A 3 11.20 6.06 -12.85
C ASN A 3 12.71 6.29 -13.03
N GLU A 4 13.12 6.98 -14.10
CA GLU A 4 14.52 7.40 -14.36
C GLU A 4 15.54 6.28 -14.21
N GLY A 5 15.22 5.08 -14.71
CA GLY A 5 16.08 3.91 -14.61
C GLY A 5 16.05 3.18 -13.28
N ARG A 6 15.29 3.66 -12.30
CA ARG A 6 15.08 2.96 -11.03
C ARG A 6 14.11 1.81 -11.23
N LYS A 7 14.39 0.68 -10.61
CA LYS A 7 13.52 -0.49 -10.71
C LYS A 7 12.24 -0.31 -9.88
N PHE A 8 12.36 0.25 -8.69
CA PHE A 8 11.23 0.46 -7.79
C PHE A 8 11.14 1.90 -7.32
N VAL A 9 9.93 2.43 -7.28
CA VAL A 9 9.63 3.76 -6.75
C VAL A 9 8.47 3.61 -5.78
N VAL A 10 8.68 3.97 -4.52
CA VAL A 10 7.66 3.95 -3.47
C VAL A 10 7.19 5.38 -3.25
N THR A 11 5.88 5.58 -3.34
CA THR A 11 5.25 6.88 -3.08
C THR A 11 4.61 6.84 -1.69
N LEU A 12 4.94 7.81 -0.87
CA LEU A 12 4.30 8.00 0.44
C LEU A 12 3.24 9.08 0.31
N TYR A 13 2.04 8.77 0.75
CA TYR A 13 0.92 9.69 0.67
C TYR A 13 0.05 9.55 1.92
N ASN A 14 -0.30 10.67 2.54
CA ASN A 14 -1.03 10.68 3.80
C ASN A 14 -2.51 10.96 3.55
N GLU A 15 -3.23 9.95 3.06
CA GLU A 15 -4.65 10.09 2.75
C GLU A 15 -5.41 8.82 3.12
N ARG A 16 -6.69 8.96 3.39
CA ARG A 16 -7.56 7.83 3.67
C ARG A 16 -7.81 7.02 2.41
N ASN A 17 -8.03 5.72 2.60
CA ASN A 17 -8.40 4.85 1.48
C ASN A 17 -9.60 5.38 0.68
N GLY A 18 -10.63 5.87 1.37
CA GLY A 18 -11.78 6.47 0.69
C GLY A 18 -11.41 7.65 -0.20
N SER A 19 -10.54 8.53 0.29
CA SER A 19 -10.02 9.65 -0.49
C SER A 19 -9.16 9.17 -1.65
N MET A 20 -8.31 8.18 -1.41
CA MET A 20 -7.50 7.60 -2.47
C MET A 20 -8.34 6.97 -3.57
N ARG A 21 -9.45 6.33 -3.22
CA ARG A 21 -10.36 5.79 -4.23
C ARG A 21 -10.99 6.86 -5.09
N ALA A 22 -11.42 7.96 -4.48
CA ALA A 22 -11.95 9.09 -5.23
C ALA A 22 -10.89 9.68 -6.14
N GLN A 23 -9.67 9.83 -5.64
CA GLN A 23 -8.54 10.37 -6.39
C GLN A 23 -7.97 9.37 -7.39
N ALA A 24 -8.18 8.07 -7.19
CA ALA A 24 -7.72 7.04 -8.12
C ALA A 24 -8.31 7.18 -9.53
N ARG A 25 -9.37 7.96 -9.67
CA ARG A 25 -9.99 8.27 -10.97
C ARG A 25 -9.44 9.54 -11.61
N GLY A 26 -8.52 10.21 -10.94
CA GLY A 26 -8.03 11.51 -11.38
C GLY A 26 -6.51 11.55 -11.60
N ALA A 27 -5.99 12.77 -11.61
CA ALA A 27 -4.59 13.05 -11.87
C ALA A 27 -3.63 12.42 -10.86
N TRP A 28 -4.07 12.24 -9.61
CA TRP A 28 -3.26 11.64 -8.55
C TRP A 28 -2.93 10.18 -8.84
N HIS A 29 -3.94 9.40 -9.24
CA HIS A 29 -3.72 8.00 -9.60
C HIS A 29 -2.78 7.87 -10.80
N ALA A 30 -2.97 8.70 -11.82
CA ALA A 30 -2.09 8.73 -12.99
C ALA A 30 -0.64 9.04 -12.59
N MET A 31 -0.45 9.93 -11.61
CA MET A 31 0.88 10.26 -11.09
C MET A 31 1.47 9.09 -10.30
N PHE A 32 0.70 8.50 -9.39
CA PHE A 32 1.18 7.37 -8.56
C PHE A 32 1.56 6.16 -9.39
N ARG A 33 0.83 5.88 -10.46
CA ARG A 33 1.12 4.75 -11.37
C ARG A 33 2.49 4.84 -12.04
N LYS A 34 3.13 5.98 -12.02
CA LYS A 34 4.52 6.12 -12.48
C LYS A 34 5.52 5.51 -11.51
N GLY A 35 5.10 5.26 -10.27
CA GLY A 35 5.87 4.52 -9.28
C GLY A 35 5.55 3.03 -9.27
N THR A 36 5.93 2.34 -8.22
CA THR A 36 5.71 0.90 -8.02
C THR A 36 4.59 0.61 -7.05
N ILE A 37 4.57 1.30 -5.92
CA ILE A 37 3.54 1.17 -4.88
C ILE A 37 3.30 2.52 -4.23
N ALA A 38 2.10 2.71 -3.67
CA ALA A 38 1.78 3.85 -2.83
C ALA A 38 1.47 3.37 -1.41
N ILE A 39 1.99 4.07 -0.40
CA ILE A 39 1.82 3.72 1.01
C ILE A 39 1.25 4.93 1.75
N THR A 40 0.26 4.67 2.60
CA THR A 40 -0.33 5.67 3.47
C THR A 40 -0.50 5.11 4.89
N GLY A 41 -0.56 5.99 5.88
CA GLY A 41 -0.84 5.63 7.27
C GLY A 41 -2.08 6.31 7.83
N PHE A 42 -2.94 6.86 7.00
CA PHE A 42 -4.05 7.67 7.44
C PHE A 42 -5.27 6.86 7.89
N GLY A 43 -5.61 5.80 7.19
CA GLY A 43 -6.77 4.96 7.55
C GLY A 43 -6.47 4.09 8.77
N HIS A 44 -7.44 3.93 9.69
CA HIS A 44 -7.27 3.17 10.92
C HIS A 44 -7.51 1.67 10.68
N TYR A 45 -6.81 1.10 9.71
CA TYR A 45 -6.90 -0.31 9.31
C TYR A 45 -5.67 -0.69 8.50
N ALA A 46 -5.49 -1.99 8.33
CA ALA A 46 -4.46 -2.56 7.46
C ALA A 46 -5.10 -2.94 6.12
N GLU A 47 -4.52 -2.49 5.01
CA GLU A 47 -5.09 -2.77 3.70
C GLU A 47 -4.02 -2.83 2.61
N ARG A 48 -4.25 -3.72 1.65
CA ARG A 48 -3.66 -3.65 0.32
C ARG A 48 -4.81 -3.59 -0.69
N ALA A 49 -4.96 -2.47 -1.36
CA ALA A 49 -5.93 -2.28 -2.44
C ALA A 49 -5.21 -2.28 -3.78
N GLU A 50 -5.88 -2.75 -4.82
CA GLU A 50 -5.34 -2.74 -6.18
C GLU A 50 -6.29 -2.01 -7.11
N VAL A 51 -5.79 -0.95 -7.75
CA VAL A 51 -6.55 -0.13 -8.70
C VAL A 51 -5.77 -0.11 -10.01
N ASP A 52 -6.39 -0.63 -11.06
CA ASP A 52 -5.75 -0.75 -12.38
C ASP A 52 -4.39 -1.46 -12.31
N GLY A 53 -4.31 -2.50 -11.47
CA GLY A 53 -3.08 -3.26 -11.27
C GLY A 53 -2.01 -2.55 -10.43
N PHE A 54 -2.28 -1.35 -9.93
CA PHE A 54 -1.35 -0.61 -9.08
C PHE A 54 -1.73 -0.76 -7.61
N PRO A 55 -0.78 -1.14 -6.73
CA PRO A 55 -1.08 -1.40 -5.32
C PRO A 55 -1.03 -0.14 -4.46
N TYR A 56 -2.04 -0.01 -3.61
CA TYR A 56 -2.13 0.98 -2.55
C TYR A 56 -2.12 0.26 -1.21
N TYR A 57 -1.21 0.65 -0.33
CA TYR A 57 -1.09 0.11 1.02
C TYR A 57 -1.50 1.13 2.05
N ASN A 58 -2.19 0.66 3.09
CA ASN A 58 -2.49 1.47 4.27
C ASN A 58 -2.16 0.70 5.52
N THR A 59 -1.59 1.37 6.51
CA THR A 59 -1.26 0.80 7.81
C THR A 59 -1.52 1.83 8.91
N SER A 60 -1.78 1.37 10.14
CA SER A 60 -2.05 2.26 11.26
C SER A 60 -1.79 1.54 12.58
N LEU A 61 -1.42 2.31 13.60
CA LEU A 61 -1.39 1.86 14.99
C LEU A 61 -2.75 2.04 15.70
N SER A 62 -3.78 2.45 14.97
CA SER A 62 -5.15 2.58 15.47
C SER A 62 -6.07 1.60 14.74
N GLY A 63 -5.68 0.33 14.69
CA GLY A 63 -6.35 -0.69 13.89
C GLY A 63 -7.74 -1.07 14.35
N LYS A 64 -8.25 -0.46 15.43
CA LYS A 64 -9.63 -0.64 15.89
C LYS A 64 -10.62 0.30 15.21
N GLY A 65 -10.16 1.09 14.26
CA GLY A 65 -11.01 2.00 13.51
C GLY A 65 -11.99 1.28 12.62
N THR A 66 -13.07 1.96 12.29
CA THR A 66 -14.07 1.46 11.35
C THR A 66 -13.46 1.37 9.96
N HIS A 67 -13.65 0.24 9.31
CA HIS A 67 -13.28 0.05 7.92
C HIS A 67 -14.49 -0.48 7.15
N TYR A 68 -14.56 -0.13 5.88
CA TYR A 68 -15.70 -0.51 5.03
C TYR A 68 -15.20 -1.47 3.95
N PRO A 69 -16.00 -2.52 3.62
CA PRO A 69 -15.68 -3.38 2.49
C PRO A 69 -15.48 -2.56 1.22
N ASP A 70 -14.46 -2.90 0.46
CA ASP A 70 -14.11 -2.22 -0.76
C ASP A 70 -13.80 -3.26 -1.83
N PRO A 71 -14.48 -3.19 -3.01
CA PRO A 71 -14.18 -4.12 -4.11
C PRO A 71 -12.73 -4.09 -4.58
N LYS A 72 -12.00 -3.00 -4.31
CA LYS A 72 -10.59 -2.87 -4.67
C LYS A 72 -9.63 -3.41 -3.61
N SER A 73 -10.14 -3.75 -2.40
CA SER A 73 -9.29 -4.30 -1.34
C SER A 73 -8.98 -5.77 -1.64
N ALA A 74 -7.71 -6.06 -1.86
CA ALA A 74 -7.23 -7.43 -1.95
C ALA A 74 -6.97 -8.02 -0.55
N PHE A 75 -6.67 -7.17 0.42
CA PHE A 75 -6.55 -7.51 1.83
C PHE A 75 -7.06 -6.32 2.65
N LEU A 76 -7.89 -6.59 3.67
CA LEU A 76 -8.44 -5.57 4.56
C LEU A 76 -8.68 -6.16 5.95
N LYS A 77 -8.08 -5.55 6.97
CA LYS A 77 -8.25 -5.99 8.36
C LYS A 77 -8.15 -4.81 9.32
N GLY A 78 -9.07 -4.76 10.29
CA GLY A 78 -8.98 -3.84 11.41
C GLY A 78 -7.97 -4.34 12.43
N ALA A 79 -6.69 -3.98 12.26
CA ALA A 79 -5.61 -4.43 13.12
C ALA A 79 -4.53 -3.35 13.21
N ASP A 80 -3.90 -3.25 14.38
CA ASP A 80 -2.67 -2.49 14.51
C ASP A 80 -1.59 -3.16 13.68
N SER A 81 -0.90 -2.40 12.85
CA SER A 81 0.00 -2.97 11.87
C SER A 81 1.11 -2.01 11.48
N TYR A 82 2.12 -2.57 10.85
CA TYR A 82 3.16 -1.82 10.16
C TYR A 82 3.50 -2.50 8.84
N ILE A 83 4.15 -1.77 7.96
CA ILE A 83 4.59 -2.28 6.67
C ILE A 83 6.09 -2.44 6.70
N LEU A 84 6.57 -3.64 6.35
CA LEU A 84 7.98 -3.93 6.17
C LEU A 84 8.28 -4.10 4.69
N LEU A 85 9.19 -3.29 4.17
CA LEU A 85 9.70 -3.41 2.81
C LEU A 85 11.06 -4.08 2.84
N THR A 86 11.19 -5.18 2.11
CA THR A 86 12.49 -5.83 1.90
C THR A 86 12.86 -5.67 0.43
N ILE A 87 13.91 -4.91 0.17
CA ILE A 87 14.34 -4.59 -1.19
C ILE A 87 15.66 -5.27 -1.47
N THR A 88 15.71 -6.06 -2.55
CA THR A 88 16.94 -6.66 -3.03
C THR A 88 17.30 -6.08 -4.40
N LYS A 89 18.59 -6.07 -4.71
CA LYS A 89 19.10 -5.41 -5.90
C LYS A 89 19.34 -6.38 -7.06
N ASN A 90 19.92 -7.54 -6.78
CA ASN A 90 20.27 -8.54 -7.79
C ASN A 90 19.78 -9.93 -7.37
N PRO A 91 18.63 -10.41 -7.88
CA PRO A 91 17.70 -9.72 -8.80
C PRO A 91 16.91 -8.61 -8.09
N ALA A 92 16.47 -7.60 -8.84
CA ALA A 92 15.68 -6.52 -8.29
C ALA A 92 14.31 -7.04 -7.85
N LYS A 93 14.01 -6.93 -6.57
CA LYS A 93 12.78 -7.45 -5.97
C LYS A 93 12.41 -6.60 -4.77
N ILE A 94 11.12 -6.38 -4.58
CA ILE A 94 10.59 -5.79 -3.35
C ILE A 94 9.54 -6.74 -2.78
N VAL A 95 9.72 -7.09 -1.51
CA VAL A 95 8.73 -7.83 -0.73
C VAL A 95 8.04 -6.84 0.20
N VAL A 96 6.72 -6.78 0.13
CA VAL A 96 5.91 -5.93 1.00
C VAL A 96 5.14 -6.83 1.95
N GLU A 97 5.35 -6.63 3.24
CA GLU A 97 4.64 -7.36 4.28
C GLU A 97 3.86 -6.38 5.15
N ILE A 98 2.56 -6.64 5.33
CA ILE A 98 1.78 -6.02 6.39
C ILE A 98 1.89 -6.93 7.59
N LYS A 99 2.40 -6.41 8.71
CA LYS A 99 2.66 -7.21 9.91
C LYS A 99 1.91 -6.64 11.10
N GLY A 100 1.39 -7.53 11.94
CA GLY A 100 0.87 -7.17 13.25
C GLY A 100 1.98 -6.78 14.21
N LEU A 101 1.62 -6.17 15.34
CA LEU A 101 2.61 -5.74 16.35
C LEU A 101 3.33 -6.93 17.00
N ASP A 102 2.73 -8.12 16.96
CA ASP A 102 3.34 -9.37 17.40
C ASP A 102 4.29 -10.00 16.36
N ARG A 103 4.57 -9.27 15.27
CA ARG A 103 5.37 -9.70 14.12
C ARG A 103 4.72 -10.76 13.23
N THR A 104 3.46 -11.10 13.46
CA THR A 104 2.71 -11.99 12.57
C THR A 104 2.56 -11.34 11.19
N VAL A 105 2.81 -12.11 10.13
CA VAL A 105 2.58 -11.65 8.77
C VAL A 105 1.08 -11.75 8.47
N LEU A 106 0.45 -10.60 8.22
CA LEU A 106 -0.97 -10.52 7.90
C LEU A 106 -1.21 -10.61 6.39
N ASP A 107 -0.34 -10.01 5.61
CA ASP A 107 -0.37 -10.04 4.15
C ASP A 107 1.04 -9.93 3.61
N ARG A 108 1.32 -10.60 2.49
CA ARG A 108 2.63 -10.57 1.86
C ARG A 108 2.50 -10.58 0.34
N LYS A 109 3.21 -9.71 -0.32
CA LYS A 109 3.24 -9.61 -1.78
C LYS A 109 4.66 -9.36 -2.27
N VAL A 110 5.02 -9.98 -3.38
CA VAL A 110 6.32 -9.81 -4.03
C VAL A 110 6.14 -9.09 -5.35
N TYR A 111 6.95 -8.05 -5.58
CA TYR A 111 7.01 -7.30 -6.84
C TYR A 111 8.41 -7.45 -7.44
N GLN A 112 8.47 -7.75 -8.73
CA GLN A 112 9.73 -7.98 -9.46
C GLN A 112 9.88 -7.09 -10.68
#